data_29d8cd4fa78a3217ce495e0b638127e4
#
_entry.id   29d8cd4fa78a3217ce495e0b638127e4
#
_cell.length_a   1.000
_cell.length_b   1.000
_cell.length_c   1.000
_cell.angle_alpha   90.00
_cell.angle_beta   90.00
_cell.angle_gamma   90.00
#
_symmetry.space_group_name_H-M   'P 1'
#
loop_
_entity.id
_entity.type
_entity.pdbx_description
1 polymer ?
#
loop_
_entity_poly.entity_id
_entity_poly.type
_entity_poly.pdbx_seq_one_letter_code
_entity_poly.pdbx_strand_id
1 'polypeptide(L)'
;MSDISSFFIYGLLWPEKELSSAKNLKGVTINRLRKILDDLEGIELVYTNSRYSIQLSETFYCDYQQYLEQMNKIRQSDASQEVSQSLIGILSRGKFLKSIDDSMFDSFKSEQEYELHEMLTIELNNLYMKAAYEQVAQLAEIWLRVDSLNDTALWYMLNACHKLKKEDQAMKKYYLYIAEYNKSMGNNYSYSYSDIIHNDLRTSFQ
;
A
#
# COMPACT_ATOMS: atom_id res chain seq x y z
N MET A 1 3.28 3.14 18.86
CA MET A 1 4.45 2.45 18.26
C MET A 1 4.89 1.32 19.16
N SER A 2 5.36 0.21 18.59
CA SER A 2 5.84 -0.94 19.38
C SER A 2 7.30 -0.76 19.76
N ASP A 3 7.62 -1.02 21.04
CA ASP A 3 8.98 -1.00 21.54
C ASP A 3 9.76 -2.24 21.07
N ILE A 4 10.98 -2.04 20.59
CA ILE A 4 11.83 -3.10 20.03
C ILE A 4 12.96 -3.43 21.02
N SER A 5 13.09 -4.70 21.41
CA SER A 5 14.16 -5.14 22.29
C SER A 5 15.51 -5.20 21.56
N SER A 6 16.61 -5.00 22.31
CA SER A 6 17.96 -5.17 21.77
C SER A 6 18.18 -6.60 21.21
N PHE A 7 17.56 -7.62 21.82
CA PHE A 7 17.69 -9.00 21.39
C PHE A 7 17.04 -9.22 20.02
N PHE A 8 15.85 -8.63 19.80
CA PHE A 8 15.19 -8.66 18.50
C PHE A 8 16.04 -8.01 17.40
N ILE A 9 16.66 -6.85 17.70
CA ILE A 9 17.57 -6.17 16.75
C ILE A 9 18.76 -7.05 16.37
N TYR A 10 19.34 -7.82 17.33
CA TYR A 10 20.44 -8.73 17.03
C TYR A 10 20.02 -9.84 16.07
N GLY A 11 18.89 -10.50 16.35
CA GLY A 11 18.37 -11.58 15.52
C GLY A 11 17.97 -11.13 14.12
N LEU A 12 17.48 -9.89 14.00
CA LEU A 12 17.05 -9.33 12.71
C LEU A 12 18.23 -8.89 11.84
N LEU A 13 19.18 -8.12 12.41
CA LEU A 13 20.25 -7.49 11.61
C LEU A 13 21.51 -8.33 11.51
N TRP A 14 21.77 -9.20 12.48
CA TRP A 14 23.01 -10.00 12.53
C TRP A 14 22.76 -11.42 13.04
N PRO A 15 21.88 -12.21 12.38
CA PRO A 15 21.49 -13.55 12.86
C PRO A 15 22.69 -14.51 12.98
N GLU A 16 23.70 -14.33 12.13
CA GLU A 16 24.89 -15.18 12.07
C GLU A 16 26.06 -14.73 12.94
N LYS A 17 25.88 -13.65 13.72
CA LYS A 17 26.96 -13.08 14.54
C LYS A 17 26.86 -13.57 15.99
N GLU A 18 28.03 -13.77 16.60
CA GLU A 18 28.09 -13.95 18.05
C GLU A 18 27.56 -12.73 18.80
N LEU A 19 26.95 -12.96 19.96
CA LEU A 19 26.28 -11.92 20.75
C LEU A 19 27.19 -10.75 21.11
N SER A 20 28.48 -11.01 21.40
CA SER A 20 29.49 -9.98 21.71
C SER A 20 29.70 -9.04 20.52
N SER A 21 29.87 -9.61 19.33
CA SER A 21 30.04 -8.87 18.08
C SER A 21 28.77 -8.11 17.70
N ALA A 22 27.60 -8.73 17.83
CA ALA A 22 26.30 -8.11 17.57
C ALA A 22 26.05 -6.88 18.49
N LYS A 23 26.48 -6.96 19.78
CA LYS A 23 26.39 -5.80 20.71
C LYS A 23 27.21 -4.61 20.24
N ASN A 24 28.44 -4.84 19.77
CA ASN A 24 29.30 -3.78 19.27
C ASN A 24 28.73 -3.15 17.98
N LEU A 25 28.29 -3.99 17.03
CA LEU A 25 27.65 -3.54 15.80
C LEU A 25 26.38 -2.73 16.09
N LYS A 26 25.53 -3.19 17.02
CA LYS A 26 24.35 -2.43 17.44
C LYS A 26 24.74 -1.01 17.92
N GLY A 27 25.74 -0.89 18.76
CA GLY A 27 26.17 0.42 19.25
C GLY A 27 26.53 1.39 18.12
N VAL A 28 27.30 0.91 17.14
CA VAL A 28 27.68 1.70 15.96
C VAL A 28 26.44 2.05 15.13
N THR A 29 25.58 1.08 14.89
CA THR A 29 24.36 1.27 14.05
C THR A 29 23.38 2.23 14.69
N ILE A 30 23.13 2.12 16.00
CA ILE A 30 22.27 3.04 16.74
C ILE A 30 22.82 4.47 16.72
N ASN A 31 24.14 4.63 16.90
CA ASN A 31 24.75 5.96 16.82
C ASN A 31 24.66 6.58 15.42
N ARG A 32 24.78 5.77 14.36
CA ARG A 32 24.58 6.24 12.99
C ARG A 32 23.11 6.64 12.75
N LEU A 33 22.17 5.81 13.23
CA LEU A 33 20.74 6.11 13.13
C LEU A 33 20.40 7.42 13.85
N ARG A 34 20.89 7.64 15.08
CA ARG A 34 20.69 8.90 15.79
C ARG A 34 21.17 10.11 14.99
N LYS A 35 22.37 10.03 14.41
CA LYS A 35 22.91 11.12 13.58
C LYS A 35 22.03 11.44 12.35
N ILE A 36 21.40 10.42 11.76
CA ILE A 36 20.46 10.63 10.63
C ILE A 36 19.18 11.27 11.15
N LEU A 37 18.69 10.83 12.31
CA LEU A 37 17.46 11.36 12.90
C LEU A 37 17.63 12.77 13.49
N ASP A 38 18.84 13.15 13.93
CA ASP A 38 19.15 14.48 14.44
C ASP A 38 18.92 15.59 13.40
N ASP A 39 18.99 15.25 12.10
CA ASP A 39 18.69 16.16 11.00
C ASP A 39 17.18 16.32 10.72
N LEU A 40 16.33 15.53 11.41
CA LEU A 40 14.88 15.50 11.23
C LEU A 40 14.19 16.07 12.48
N GLU A 41 13.55 17.23 12.35
CA GLU A 41 12.79 17.81 13.44
C GLU A 41 11.60 16.94 13.85
N GLY A 42 11.41 16.72 15.13
CA GLY A 42 10.22 16.05 15.66
C GLY A 42 10.26 14.52 15.67
N ILE A 43 11.45 13.92 15.48
CA ILE A 43 11.65 12.47 15.62
C ILE A 43 12.81 12.19 16.56
N GLU A 44 12.61 11.30 17.53
CA GLU A 44 13.65 10.94 18.52
C GLU A 44 13.71 9.42 18.73
N LEU A 45 14.92 8.86 18.78
CA LEU A 45 15.17 7.47 19.14
C LEU A 45 15.45 7.35 20.64
N VAL A 46 14.47 6.90 21.39
CA VAL A 46 14.53 6.75 22.85
C VAL A 46 14.89 5.31 23.21
N TYR A 47 15.70 5.17 24.29
CA TYR A 47 16.03 3.87 24.87
C TYR A 47 15.60 3.84 26.32
N THR A 48 14.58 3.04 26.63
CA THR A 48 14.01 2.93 27.97
C THR A 48 13.68 1.47 28.25
N ASN A 49 13.96 0.99 29.47
CA ASN A 49 13.66 -0.38 29.89
C ASN A 49 14.21 -1.48 28.94
N SER A 50 15.44 -1.30 28.44
CA SER A 50 16.12 -2.21 27.51
C SER A 50 15.44 -2.33 26.14
N ARG A 51 14.60 -1.38 25.76
CA ARG A 51 13.89 -1.31 24.48
C ARG A 51 14.15 0.02 23.79
N TYR A 52 14.14 -0.01 22.48
CA TYR A 52 14.16 1.17 21.63
C TYR A 52 12.75 1.48 21.12
N SER A 53 12.42 2.77 21.12
CA SER A 53 11.20 3.29 20.51
C SER A 53 11.52 4.57 19.75
N ILE A 54 10.79 4.83 18.68
CA ILE A 54 10.82 6.11 17.99
C ILE A 54 9.66 6.94 18.56
N GLN A 55 9.97 8.12 19.07
CA GLN A 55 8.99 9.12 19.49
C GLN A 55 8.87 10.17 18.40
N LEU A 56 7.63 10.53 18.07
CA LEU A 56 7.30 11.56 17.10
C LEU A 56 6.61 12.72 17.81
N SER A 57 7.00 13.95 17.50
CA SER A 57 6.29 15.13 17.99
C SER A 57 4.92 15.25 17.30
N GLU A 58 4.03 16.05 17.87
CA GLU A 58 2.70 16.31 17.30
C GLU A 58 2.76 16.97 15.91
N THR A 59 3.86 17.65 15.60
CA THR A 59 4.09 18.32 14.32
C THR A 59 4.71 17.40 13.26
N PHE A 60 5.19 16.21 13.65
CA PHE A 60 5.84 15.28 12.74
C PHE A 60 4.81 14.54 11.89
N TYR A 61 4.89 14.70 10.58
CA TYR A 61 4.02 13.99 9.63
C TYR A 61 4.66 12.68 9.18
N CYS A 62 3.99 11.56 9.43
CA CYS A 62 4.34 10.24 8.92
C CYS A 62 3.16 9.67 8.14
N ASP A 63 3.30 9.53 6.83
CA ASP A 63 2.23 9.03 5.95
C ASP A 63 1.83 7.58 6.27
N TYR A 64 2.78 6.74 6.67
CA TYR A 64 2.48 5.38 7.11
C TYR A 64 1.64 5.36 8.41
N GLN A 65 1.93 6.23 9.38
CA GLN A 65 1.10 6.34 10.58
C GLN A 65 -0.32 6.79 10.24
N GLN A 66 -0.45 7.80 9.38
CA GLN A 66 -1.73 8.28 8.90
C GLN A 66 -2.49 7.17 8.14
N TYR A 67 -1.79 6.40 7.30
CA TYR A 67 -2.35 5.22 6.63
C TYR A 67 -2.93 4.22 7.64
N LEU A 68 -2.15 3.81 8.66
CA LEU A 68 -2.61 2.88 9.70
C LEU A 68 -3.82 3.40 10.47
N GLU A 69 -3.85 4.70 10.81
CA GLU A 69 -4.98 5.32 11.49
C GLU A 69 -6.26 5.28 10.62
N GLN A 70 -6.14 5.56 9.32
CA GLN A 70 -7.28 5.48 8.41
C GLN A 70 -7.76 4.02 8.22
N MET A 71 -6.84 3.07 8.04
CA MET A 71 -7.18 1.65 7.95
C MET A 71 -7.88 1.14 9.21
N ASN A 72 -7.41 1.53 10.40
CA ASN A 72 -8.05 1.18 11.66
C ASN A 72 -9.47 1.79 11.80
N LYS A 73 -9.67 3.02 11.36
CA LYS A 73 -11.00 3.65 11.34
C LYS A 73 -11.97 2.87 10.45
N ILE A 74 -11.53 2.48 9.24
CA ILE A 74 -12.34 1.69 8.30
C ILE A 74 -12.71 0.33 8.92
N ARG A 75 -11.76 -0.35 9.57
CA ARG A 75 -12.01 -1.64 10.22
C ARG A 75 -12.98 -1.57 11.41
N GLN A 76 -12.99 -0.45 12.15
CA GLN A 76 -13.81 -0.27 13.33
C GLN A 76 -15.21 0.27 13.02
N SER A 77 -15.42 0.84 11.84
CA SER A 77 -16.71 1.37 11.42
C SER A 77 -17.55 0.27 10.78
N ASP A 78 -18.84 0.18 11.19
CA ASP A 78 -19.82 -0.65 10.49
C ASP A 78 -19.95 -0.17 9.03
N ALA A 79 -19.42 -0.94 8.12
CA ALA A 79 -19.67 -1.07 6.66
C ALA A 79 -20.03 0.17 5.80
N SER A 80 -19.95 1.41 6.29
CA SER A 80 -20.42 2.58 5.52
C SER A 80 -19.50 3.81 5.51
N GLN A 81 -18.27 3.70 6.03
CA GLN A 81 -17.37 4.84 6.05
C GLN A 81 -16.61 4.91 4.72
N GLU A 82 -16.89 5.94 3.91
CA GLU A 82 -16.20 6.24 2.66
C GLU A 82 -14.69 6.39 2.87
N VAL A 83 -13.90 5.94 1.91
CA VAL A 83 -12.45 6.14 1.88
C VAL A 83 -12.15 7.64 1.98
N SER A 84 -11.44 8.02 3.02
CA SER A 84 -11.17 9.44 3.29
C SER A 84 -10.26 10.07 2.23
N GLN A 85 -10.42 11.37 2.00
CA GLN A 85 -9.52 12.13 1.10
C GLN A 85 -8.05 12.05 1.55
N SER A 86 -7.80 11.92 2.86
CA SER A 86 -6.47 11.70 3.42
C SER A 86 -5.86 10.39 2.94
N LEU A 87 -6.62 9.28 3.02
CA LEU A 87 -6.16 7.97 2.53
C LEU A 87 -5.94 7.99 1.01
N ILE A 88 -6.86 8.58 0.26
CA ILE A 88 -6.71 8.80 -1.19
C ILE A 88 -5.41 9.55 -1.50
N GLY A 89 -5.09 10.61 -0.76
CA GLY A 89 -3.85 11.37 -0.90
C GLY A 89 -2.59 10.54 -0.65
N ILE A 90 -2.61 9.66 0.35
CA ILE A 90 -1.49 8.75 0.65
C ILE A 90 -1.34 7.72 -0.47
N LEU A 91 -2.41 7.04 -0.86
CA LEU A 91 -2.39 6.01 -1.91
C LEU A 91 -1.99 6.57 -3.28
N SER A 92 -2.30 7.84 -3.56
CA SER A 92 -1.90 8.52 -4.81
C SER A 92 -0.39 8.65 -4.99
N ARG A 93 0.41 8.46 -3.92
CA ARG A 93 1.88 8.44 -3.96
C ARG A 93 2.43 7.13 -4.56
N GLY A 94 1.59 6.12 -4.71
CA GLY A 94 1.93 4.83 -5.30
C GLY A 94 2.28 3.75 -4.27
N LYS A 95 2.97 2.69 -4.74
CA LYS A 95 3.28 1.49 -3.95
C LYS A 95 4.17 1.82 -2.74
N PHE A 96 3.79 1.30 -1.59
CA PHE A 96 4.52 1.46 -0.33
C PHE A 96 5.92 0.84 -0.39
N LEU A 97 6.92 1.58 0.08
CA LEU A 97 8.34 1.17 0.08
C LEU A 97 8.86 0.67 -1.29
N LYS A 98 8.36 1.21 -2.40
CA LYS A 98 8.71 0.79 -3.77
C LYS A 98 10.21 0.83 -4.03
N SER A 99 10.93 1.79 -3.47
CA SER A 99 12.38 1.97 -3.67
C SER A 99 13.25 1.12 -2.74
N ILE A 100 12.66 0.39 -1.79
CA ILE A 100 13.40 -0.47 -0.86
C ILE A 100 13.36 -1.90 -1.41
N ASP A 101 14.49 -2.35 -1.94
CA ASP A 101 14.67 -3.71 -2.46
C ASP A 101 15.51 -4.53 -1.47
N ASP A 102 14.91 -4.85 -0.32
CA ASP A 102 15.52 -5.67 0.72
C ASP A 102 14.50 -6.70 1.20
N SER A 103 14.86 -7.97 1.09
CA SER A 103 13.99 -9.11 1.43
C SER A 103 13.48 -9.09 2.89
N MET A 104 14.16 -8.39 3.77
CA MET A 104 13.70 -8.18 5.16
C MET A 104 12.33 -7.50 5.22
N PHE A 105 11.96 -6.71 4.21
CA PHE A 105 10.67 -6.00 4.13
C PHE A 105 9.61 -6.74 3.31
N ASP A 106 9.93 -7.85 2.65
CA ASP A 106 9.00 -8.51 1.72
C ASP A 106 7.72 -9.00 2.42
N SER A 107 7.84 -9.64 3.58
CA SER A 107 6.69 -10.08 4.36
C SER A 107 5.81 -8.91 4.79
N PHE A 108 6.44 -7.82 5.25
CA PHE A 108 5.74 -6.62 5.68
C PHE A 108 5.03 -5.92 4.51
N LYS A 109 5.70 -5.79 3.35
CA LYS A 109 5.09 -5.23 2.13
C LYS A 109 3.89 -6.06 1.68
N SER A 110 4.04 -7.39 1.65
CA SER A 110 2.98 -8.31 1.22
C SER A 110 1.76 -8.24 2.14
N GLU A 111 1.96 -8.13 3.46
CA GLU A 111 0.87 -7.94 4.42
C GLU A 111 0.11 -6.64 4.17
N GLN A 112 0.84 -5.52 3.97
CA GLN A 112 0.22 -4.23 3.69
C GLN A 112 -0.51 -4.20 2.34
N GLU A 113 0.04 -4.85 1.32
CA GLU A 113 -0.60 -5.00 0.01
C GLU A 113 -1.87 -5.82 0.10
N TYR A 114 -1.86 -6.93 0.84
CA TYR A 114 -3.03 -7.78 1.04
C TYR A 114 -4.16 -7.02 1.75
N GLU A 115 -3.86 -6.35 2.86
CA GLU A 115 -4.85 -5.56 3.61
C GLU A 115 -5.47 -4.43 2.78
N LEU A 116 -4.62 -3.74 2.00
CA LEU A 116 -5.06 -2.70 1.09
C LEU A 116 -5.96 -3.26 -0.02
N HIS A 117 -5.60 -4.40 -0.59
CA HIS A 117 -6.38 -5.08 -1.62
C HIS A 117 -7.79 -5.43 -1.13
N GLU A 118 -7.90 -6.06 0.05
CA GLU A 118 -9.20 -6.40 0.64
C GLU A 118 -10.06 -5.15 0.86
N MET A 119 -9.49 -4.12 1.46
CA MET A 119 -10.21 -2.87 1.74
C MET A 119 -10.71 -2.21 0.45
N LEU A 120 -9.85 -2.07 -0.57
CA LEU A 120 -10.22 -1.45 -1.83
C LEU A 120 -11.28 -2.26 -2.60
N THR A 121 -11.21 -3.59 -2.55
CA THR A 121 -12.21 -4.46 -3.16
C THR A 121 -13.60 -4.25 -2.55
N ILE A 122 -13.68 -4.22 -1.21
CA ILE A 122 -14.93 -3.98 -0.49
C ILE A 122 -15.50 -2.61 -0.82
N GLU A 123 -14.67 -1.57 -0.79
CA GLU A 123 -15.11 -0.20 -1.01
C GLU A 123 -15.55 0.05 -2.45
N LEU A 124 -14.80 -0.45 -3.43
CA LEU A 124 -15.19 -0.36 -4.85
C LEU A 124 -16.51 -1.08 -5.11
N ASN A 125 -16.71 -2.25 -4.50
CA ASN A 125 -17.97 -2.95 -4.60
C ASN A 125 -19.14 -2.13 -4.00
N ASN A 126 -18.95 -1.55 -2.82
CA ASN A 126 -19.93 -0.71 -2.15
C ASN A 126 -20.32 0.50 -3.00
N LEU A 127 -19.32 1.22 -3.53
CA LEU A 127 -19.52 2.37 -4.41
C LEU A 127 -20.23 1.99 -5.71
N TYR A 128 -19.85 0.84 -6.29
CA TYR A 128 -20.45 0.35 -7.53
C TYR A 128 -21.92 -0.01 -7.35
N MET A 129 -22.27 -0.67 -6.24
CA MET A 129 -23.65 -1.02 -5.89
C MET A 129 -24.52 0.22 -5.61
N LYS A 130 -23.91 1.30 -5.09
CA LYS A 130 -24.56 2.61 -4.92
C LYS A 130 -24.64 3.44 -6.21
N ALA A 131 -24.18 2.90 -7.35
CA ALA A 131 -24.06 3.60 -8.64
C ALA A 131 -23.20 4.88 -8.60
N ALA A 132 -22.28 5.00 -7.64
CA ALA A 132 -21.35 6.12 -7.49
C ALA A 132 -20.15 5.99 -8.45
N TYR A 133 -20.44 5.90 -9.76
CA TYR A 133 -19.46 5.50 -10.79
C TYR A 133 -18.28 6.45 -10.95
N GLU A 134 -18.43 7.76 -10.69
CA GLU A 134 -17.31 8.70 -10.66
C GLU A 134 -16.31 8.34 -9.57
N GLN A 135 -16.80 8.04 -8.37
CA GLN A 135 -15.96 7.65 -7.23
C GLN A 135 -15.30 6.28 -7.49
N VAL A 136 -16.04 5.33 -8.10
CA VAL A 136 -15.48 4.04 -8.52
C VAL A 136 -14.32 4.24 -9.48
N ALA A 137 -14.49 5.04 -10.54
CA ALA A 137 -13.44 5.28 -11.53
C ALA A 137 -12.21 5.96 -10.88
N GLN A 138 -12.42 6.93 -9.99
CA GLN A 138 -11.35 7.61 -9.28
C GLN A 138 -10.56 6.66 -8.36
N LEU A 139 -11.25 5.87 -7.55
CA LEU A 139 -10.62 4.95 -6.62
C LEU A 139 -9.89 3.80 -7.34
N ALA A 140 -10.50 3.25 -8.39
CA ALA A 140 -9.88 2.23 -9.24
C ALA A 140 -8.62 2.77 -9.96
N GLU A 141 -8.62 4.03 -10.41
CA GLU A 141 -7.42 4.65 -10.97
C GLU A 141 -6.29 4.78 -9.95
N ILE A 142 -6.60 5.12 -8.71
CA ILE A 142 -5.62 5.19 -7.62
C ILE A 142 -5.06 3.79 -7.34
N TRP A 143 -5.91 2.78 -7.31
CA TRP A 143 -5.45 1.41 -7.12
C TRP A 143 -4.50 0.95 -8.24
N LEU A 144 -4.83 1.22 -9.50
CA LEU A 144 -3.94 0.93 -10.63
C LEU A 144 -2.59 1.70 -10.59
N ARG A 145 -2.48 2.79 -9.84
CA ARG A 145 -1.18 3.45 -9.58
C ARG A 145 -0.35 2.71 -8.53
N VAL A 146 -1.00 2.09 -7.55
CA VAL A 146 -0.34 1.26 -6.53
C VAL A 146 0.06 -0.09 -7.10
N ASP A 147 -0.87 -0.72 -7.83
CA ASP A 147 -0.70 -2.01 -8.49
C ASP A 147 -1.20 -1.91 -9.93
N SER A 148 -0.27 -1.70 -10.86
CA SER A 148 -0.56 -1.43 -12.27
C SER A 148 -1.12 -2.62 -13.05
N LEU A 149 -1.04 -3.84 -12.49
CA LEU A 149 -1.52 -5.07 -13.12
C LEU A 149 -2.71 -5.69 -12.37
N ASN A 150 -3.44 -4.88 -11.60
CA ASN A 150 -4.60 -5.33 -10.85
C ASN A 150 -5.84 -5.47 -11.73
N ASP A 151 -6.24 -6.70 -12.03
CA ASP A 151 -7.40 -7.00 -12.87
C ASP A 151 -8.72 -6.52 -12.26
N THR A 152 -8.87 -6.62 -10.94
CA THR A 152 -10.08 -6.16 -10.24
C THR A 152 -10.24 -4.64 -10.37
N ALA A 153 -9.16 -3.90 -10.18
CA ALA A 153 -9.16 -2.44 -10.36
C ALA A 153 -9.47 -2.05 -11.81
N LEU A 154 -8.90 -2.77 -12.79
CA LEU A 154 -9.21 -2.59 -14.20
C LEU A 154 -10.70 -2.80 -14.48
N TRP A 155 -11.26 -3.89 -13.97
CA TRP A 155 -12.69 -4.20 -14.17
C TRP A 155 -13.58 -3.06 -13.66
N TYR A 156 -13.35 -2.59 -12.43
CA TYR A 156 -14.14 -1.48 -11.86
C TYR A 156 -13.97 -0.19 -12.66
N MET A 157 -12.73 0.14 -13.07
CA MET A 157 -12.43 1.32 -13.88
C MET A 157 -13.19 1.33 -15.19
N LEU A 158 -13.11 0.23 -15.95
CA LEU A 158 -13.72 0.14 -17.28
C LEU A 158 -15.24 0.13 -17.18
N ASN A 159 -15.81 -0.63 -16.25
CA ASN A 159 -17.25 -0.70 -16.06
C ASN A 159 -17.83 0.63 -15.55
N ALA A 160 -17.14 1.32 -14.65
CA ALA A 160 -17.55 2.66 -14.22
C ALA A 160 -17.54 3.67 -15.37
N CYS A 161 -16.49 3.70 -16.19
CA CYS A 161 -16.40 4.54 -17.37
C CYS A 161 -17.52 4.21 -18.38
N HIS A 162 -17.81 2.93 -18.60
CA HIS A 162 -18.91 2.50 -19.48
C HIS A 162 -20.27 3.01 -18.97
N LYS A 163 -20.57 2.85 -17.65
CA LYS A 163 -21.81 3.37 -17.04
C LYS A 163 -21.92 4.90 -17.13
N LEU A 164 -20.79 5.61 -17.11
CA LEU A 164 -20.70 7.06 -17.29
C LEU A 164 -20.72 7.50 -18.76
N LYS A 165 -20.81 6.56 -19.72
CA LYS A 165 -20.74 6.84 -21.18
C LYS A 165 -19.43 7.51 -21.60
N LYS A 166 -18.32 7.19 -20.93
CA LYS A 166 -16.96 7.69 -21.20
C LYS A 166 -16.12 6.63 -21.94
N GLU A 167 -16.65 6.09 -23.07
CA GLU A 167 -16.07 4.95 -23.80
C GLU A 167 -14.61 5.22 -24.25
N ASP A 168 -14.32 6.41 -24.77
CA ASP A 168 -12.96 6.76 -25.21
C ASP A 168 -11.96 6.69 -24.07
N GLN A 169 -12.38 7.12 -22.87
CA GLN A 169 -11.54 7.05 -21.68
C GLN A 169 -11.32 5.60 -21.26
N ALA A 170 -12.38 4.78 -21.26
CA ALA A 170 -12.31 3.35 -20.96
C ALA A 170 -11.35 2.63 -21.91
N MET A 171 -11.51 2.80 -23.22
CA MET A 171 -10.65 2.20 -24.24
C MET A 171 -9.18 2.60 -24.07
N LYS A 172 -8.92 3.88 -23.82
CA LYS A 172 -7.54 4.37 -23.55
C LYS A 172 -6.92 3.68 -22.33
N LYS A 173 -7.66 3.54 -21.23
CA LYS A 173 -7.19 2.85 -20.01
C LYS A 173 -6.95 1.37 -20.26
N TYR A 174 -7.82 0.71 -20.98
CA TYR A 174 -7.68 -0.70 -21.37
C TYR A 174 -6.38 -0.92 -22.18
N TYR A 175 -6.13 -0.12 -23.23
CA TYR A 175 -4.92 -0.28 -24.03
C TYR A 175 -3.63 0.02 -23.25
N LEU A 176 -3.65 0.99 -22.33
CA LEU A 176 -2.50 1.26 -21.45
C LEU A 176 -2.22 0.06 -20.53
N TYR A 177 -3.26 -0.53 -19.97
CA TYR A 177 -3.12 -1.72 -19.12
C TYR A 177 -2.54 -2.90 -19.91
N ILE A 178 -3.07 -3.21 -21.09
CA ILE A 178 -2.55 -4.30 -21.95
C ILE A 178 -1.09 -4.08 -22.30
N ALA A 179 -0.70 -2.86 -22.65
CA ALA A 179 0.68 -2.56 -23.00
C ALA A 179 1.62 -2.83 -21.82
N GLU A 180 1.22 -2.45 -20.61
CA GLU A 180 1.99 -2.72 -19.40
C GLU A 180 1.99 -4.22 -19.05
N TYR A 181 0.84 -4.90 -19.16
CA TYR A 181 0.71 -6.34 -18.92
C TYR A 181 1.63 -7.14 -19.86
N ASN A 182 1.55 -6.91 -21.16
CA ASN A 182 2.35 -7.61 -22.15
C ASN A 182 3.86 -7.39 -21.94
N LYS A 183 4.24 -6.17 -21.57
CA LYS A 183 5.62 -5.83 -21.25
C LYS A 183 6.13 -6.55 -19.99
N SER A 184 5.30 -6.64 -18.96
CA SER A 184 5.69 -7.19 -17.65
C SER A 184 5.60 -8.71 -17.60
N MET A 185 4.58 -9.31 -18.22
CA MET A 185 4.30 -10.74 -18.18
C MET A 185 4.89 -11.51 -19.39
N GLY A 186 5.25 -10.81 -20.48
CA GLY A 186 5.80 -11.43 -21.68
C GLY A 186 4.78 -12.22 -22.53
N ASN A 187 3.51 -12.14 -22.21
CA ASN A 187 2.40 -12.80 -22.92
C ASN A 187 1.22 -11.83 -23.09
N ASN A 188 0.26 -12.22 -23.97
CA ASN A 188 -0.92 -11.41 -24.22
C ASN A 188 -1.93 -11.53 -23.08
N TYR A 189 -2.57 -10.40 -22.76
CA TYR A 189 -3.69 -10.38 -21.83
C TYR A 189 -4.88 -11.18 -22.35
N SER A 190 -5.50 -11.99 -21.48
CA SER A 190 -6.49 -13.00 -21.90
C SER A 190 -7.88 -12.45 -22.20
N TYR A 191 -8.25 -11.30 -21.63
CA TYR A 191 -9.60 -10.75 -21.76
C TYR A 191 -9.63 -9.56 -22.71
N SER A 192 -10.59 -9.58 -23.67
CA SER A 192 -10.86 -8.41 -24.50
C SER A 192 -11.63 -7.34 -23.72
N TYR A 193 -11.62 -6.11 -24.23
CA TYR A 193 -12.46 -5.04 -23.68
C TYR A 193 -13.93 -5.44 -23.57
N SER A 194 -14.46 -6.10 -24.62
CA SER A 194 -15.84 -6.60 -24.65
C SER A 194 -16.09 -7.64 -23.55
N ASP A 195 -15.14 -8.54 -23.30
CA ASP A 195 -15.28 -9.54 -22.24
C ASP A 195 -15.43 -8.89 -20.88
N ILE A 196 -14.60 -7.85 -20.60
CA ILE A 196 -14.61 -7.16 -19.32
C ILE A 196 -15.92 -6.39 -19.08
N ILE A 197 -16.48 -5.78 -20.13
CA ILE A 197 -17.71 -4.96 -20.01
C ILE A 197 -18.97 -5.83 -19.93
N HIS A 198 -19.00 -6.97 -20.61
CA HIS A 198 -20.23 -7.78 -20.70
C HIS A 198 -20.29 -8.93 -19.70
N ASN A 199 -19.17 -9.27 -19.06
CA ASN A 199 -19.11 -10.35 -18.08
C ASN A 199 -18.73 -9.80 -16.69
N ASP A 200 -19.33 -10.39 -15.66
CA ASP A 200 -18.90 -10.13 -14.29
C ASP A 200 -17.69 -11.01 -13.97
N LEU A 201 -16.49 -10.48 -14.26
CA LEU A 201 -15.23 -11.20 -14.08
C LEU A 201 -14.64 -11.03 -12.66
N ARG A 202 -15.33 -10.32 -11.74
CA ARG A 202 -14.81 -10.04 -10.38
C ARG A 202 -14.43 -11.31 -9.61
N THR A 203 -15.17 -12.39 -9.81
CA THR A 203 -14.88 -13.70 -9.17
C THR A 203 -13.81 -14.51 -9.90
N SER A 204 -13.43 -14.12 -11.10
CA SER A 204 -12.39 -14.81 -11.90
C SER A 204 -10.99 -14.28 -11.64
N PHE A 205 -10.88 -13.15 -10.93
CA PHE A 205 -9.62 -12.46 -10.61
C PHE A 205 -9.13 -12.74 -9.17
N GLN A 206 -9.76 -13.70 -8.48
CA GLN A 206 -9.42 -14.10 -7.12
C GLN A 206 -8.37 -15.22 -7.08
#